data_118450304f89f27fdb4b671bb5545e39
#
_entry.id   118450304f89f27fdb4b671bb5545e39
#
_cell.length_a   1.000
_cell.length_b   1.000
_cell.length_c   1.000
_cell.angle_alpha   90.00
_cell.angle_beta   90.00
_cell.angle_gamma   90.00
#
_symmetry.space_group_name_H-M   'P 1'
#
loop_
_entity.id
_entity.type
_entity.pdbx_description
1 polymer ?
#
loop_
_entity_poly.entity_id
_entity_poly.type
_entity_poly.pdbx_seq_one_letter_code
_entity_poly.pdbx_strand_id
1 'polypeptide(L)'
;MIRAVIFDLDNTLTDFMKMKRAAIDAAVDGMIDAGLKLSREEASARIYRVYDREGIEYQQVFDLFLKEEFGGIDYKLLTSGIVAYRRARDSYLVLYPHVNLTLMEILKRGLKLAVVSDAPRLQAWMRLAQLQLQHLFDPVVAFEDTGERKPSPKPFERALELLAVGPTETIMVGDWPERDVVGAAKLGIRTAFARYGDTFGTEHSGADYDLNDVHELVEVIDRLNGSD
;
A
#
# COMPACT_ATOMS: atom_id res chain seq x y z
N MET A 1 -5.54 -2.22 27.12
CA MET A 1 -6.21 -3.22 26.24
C MET A 1 -6.34 -2.65 24.85
N ILE A 2 -5.92 -3.39 23.83
CA ILE A 2 -6.05 -2.99 22.41
C ILE A 2 -7.50 -3.19 21.97
N ARG A 3 -8.05 -2.21 21.26
CA ARG A 3 -9.43 -2.16 20.77
C ARG A 3 -9.53 -1.93 19.25
N ALA A 4 -8.45 -1.46 18.64
CA ALA A 4 -8.42 -1.23 17.21
C ALA A 4 -7.04 -1.53 16.62
N VAL A 5 -7.03 -1.88 15.33
CA VAL A 5 -5.82 -1.99 14.51
C VAL A 5 -5.98 -1.10 13.29
N ILE A 6 -4.98 -0.26 13.06
CA ILE A 6 -4.82 0.55 11.85
C ILE A 6 -3.79 -0.16 10.96
N PHE A 7 -4.12 -0.41 9.72
CA PHE A 7 -3.20 -0.95 8.73
C PHE A 7 -2.84 0.11 7.70
N ASP A 8 -1.59 0.14 7.29
CA ASP A 8 -1.27 0.60 5.96
C ASP A 8 -1.80 -0.39 4.91
N LEU A 9 -1.88 0.03 3.65
CA LEU A 9 -2.46 -0.79 2.58
C LEU A 9 -1.38 -1.45 1.71
N ASP A 10 -0.53 -0.62 1.12
CA ASP A 10 0.43 -1.03 0.10
C ASP A 10 1.71 -1.61 0.74
N ASN A 11 2.13 -2.80 0.30
CA ASN A 11 3.18 -3.61 0.92
C ASN A 11 2.92 -4.02 2.39
N THR A 12 1.72 -3.77 2.90
CA THR A 12 1.30 -4.22 4.24
C THR A 12 0.17 -5.26 4.15
N LEU A 13 -0.92 -4.95 3.46
CA LEU A 13 -1.99 -5.91 3.17
C LEU A 13 -1.79 -6.60 1.83
N THR A 14 -1.22 -5.92 0.85
CA THR A 14 -0.99 -6.41 -0.51
C THR A 14 0.44 -6.14 -0.97
N ASP A 15 1.00 -7.04 -1.79
CA ASP A 15 2.33 -6.88 -2.40
C ASP A 15 2.26 -5.90 -3.60
N PHE A 16 2.13 -4.61 -3.24
CA PHE A 16 1.95 -3.53 -4.20
C PHE A 16 3.14 -3.39 -5.15
N MET A 17 4.36 -3.44 -4.64
CA MET A 17 5.55 -3.25 -5.48
C MET A 17 5.79 -4.40 -6.46
N LYS A 18 5.43 -5.62 -6.09
CA LYS A 18 5.45 -6.77 -7.02
C LYS A 18 4.41 -6.59 -8.13
N MET A 19 3.18 -6.25 -7.74
CA MET A 19 2.12 -5.92 -8.70
C MET A 19 2.54 -4.80 -9.64
N LYS A 20 3.10 -3.72 -9.10
CA LYS A 20 3.52 -2.53 -9.87
C LYS A 20 4.60 -2.88 -10.88
N ARG A 21 5.63 -3.64 -10.48
CA ARG A 21 6.69 -4.12 -11.38
C ARG A 21 6.12 -4.98 -12.50
N ALA A 22 5.33 -6.00 -12.16
CA ALA A 22 4.72 -6.88 -13.16
C ALA A 22 3.82 -6.12 -14.15
N ALA A 23 3.09 -5.11 -13.68
CA ALA A 23 2.23 -4.29 -14.54
C ALA A 23 3.04 -3.40 -15.49
N ILE A 24 4.16 -2.80 -15.02
CA ILE A 24 5.06 -2.00 -15.87
C ILE A 24 5.73 -2.88 -16.91
N ASP A 25 6.24 -4.06 -16.51
CA ASP A 25 6.87 -5.00 -17.44
C ASP A 25 5.90 -5.42 -18.55
N ALA A 26 4.67 -5.76 -18.19
CA ALA A 26 3.64 -6.10 -19.17
C ALA A 26 3.30 -4.91 -20.09
N ALA A 27 3.27 -3.68 -19.57
CA ALA A 27 3.03 -2.50 -20.40
C ALA A 27 4.15 -2.30 -21.42
N VAL A 28 5.39 -2.44 -21.00
CA VAL A 28 6.58 -2.35 -21.88
C VAL A 28 6.50 -3.41 -22.97
N ASP A 29 6.22 -4.67 -22.63
CA ASP A 29 6.05 -5.74 -23.59
C ASP A 29 4.95 -5.45 -24.60
N GLY A 30 3.80 -4.98 -24.13
CA GLY A 30 2.69 -4.61 -25.00
C GLY A 30 3.04 -3.45 -25.95
N MET A 31 3.84 -2.48 -25.50
CA MET A 31 4.34 -1.40 -26.36
C MET A 31 5.37 -1.91 -27.39
N ILE A 32 6.27 -2.81 -27.00
CA ILE A 32 7.27 -3.41 -27.91
C ILE A 32 6.57 -4.22 -28.99
N ASP A 33 5.60 -5.05 -28.64
CA ASP A 33 4.79 -5.82 -29.58
C ASP A 33 4.03 -4.91 -30.55
N ALA A 34 3.62 -3.72 -30.08
CA ALA A 34 2.98 -2.70 -30.89
C ALA A 34 3.94 -1.90 -31.78
N GLY A 35 5.28 -2.07 -31.60
CA GLY A 35 6.30 -1.47 -32.43
C GLY A 35 7.18 -0.41 -31.77
N LEU A 36 7.19 -0.30 -30.44
CA LEU A 36 8.13 0.56 -29.70
C LEU A 36 9.57 0.18 -30.06
N LYS A 37 10.39 1.16 -30.40
CA LYS A 37 11.79 0.99 -30.86
C LYS A 37 12.81 1.22 -29.74
N LEU A 38 12.52 0.67 -28.56
CA LEU A 38 13.44 0.64 -27.41
C LEU A 38 13.56 -0.80 -26.92
N SER A 39 14.66 -1.14 -26.27
CA SER A 39 14.75 -2.39 -25.53
C SER A 39 13.83 -2.36 -24.29
N ARG A 40 13.55 -3.53 -23.73
CA ARG A 40 12.76 -3.65 -22.50
C ARG A 40 13.39 -2.85 -21.36
N GLU A 41 14.70 -3.00 -21.18
CA GLU A 41 15.48 -2.36 -20.14
C GLU A 41 15.45 -0.83 -20.27
N GLU A 42 15.62 -0.32 -21.50
CA GLU A 42 15.58 1.12 -21.76
C GLU A 42 14.17 1.69 -21.49
N ALA A 43 13.13 1.05 -22.00
CA ALA A 43 11.75 1.52 -21.81
C ALA A 43 11.37 1.49 -20.33
N SER A 44 11.66 0.40 -19.61
CA SER A 44 11.40 0.29 -18.17
C SER A 44 12.14 1.38 -17.39
N ALA A 45 13.44 1.55 -17.63
CA ALA A 45 14.24 2.56 -16.93
C ALA A 45 13.70 3.98 -17.14
N ARG A 46 13.18 4.29 -18.34
CA ARG A 46 12.61 5.61 -18.66
C ARG A 46 11.24 5.81 -18.00
N ILE A 47 10.39 4.78 -17.94
CA ILE A 47 9.12 4.80 -17.23
C ILE A 47 9.35 4.99 -15.72
N TYR A 48 10.31 4.27 -15.12
CA TYR A 48 10.65 4.45 -13.72
C TYR A 48 11.17 5.85 -13.41
N ARG A 49 11.96 6.48 -14.28
CA ARG A 49 12.36 7.89 -14.13
C ARG A 49 11.16 8.87 -14.09
N VAL A 50 10.11 8.57 -14.83
CA VAL A 50 8.87 9.35 -14.72
C VAL A 50 8.22 9.15 -13.35
N TYR A 51 8.13 7.91 -12.87
CA TYR A 51 7.60 7.65 -11.53
C TYR A 51 8.44 8.25 -10.40
N ASP A 52 9.77 8.26 -10.52
CA ASP A 52 10.66 8.87 -9.53
C ASP A 52 10.41 10.38 -9.39
N ARG A 53 10.06 11.04 -10.48
CA ARG A 53 9.77 12.47 -10.51
C ARG A 53 8.33 12.81 -10.11
N GLU A 54 7.35 12.11 -10.67
CA GLU A 54 5.93 12.41 -10.51
C GLU A 54 5.25 11.64 -9.36
N GLY A 55 5.93 10.64 -8.81
CA GLY A 55 5.42 9.72 -7.79
C GLY A 55 4.83 8.43 -8.39
N ILE A 56 4.89 7.35 -7.59
CA ILE A 56 4.51 6.00 -8.01
C ILE A 56 3.01 5.86 -8.38
N GLU A 57 2.17 6.78 -7.92
CA GLU A 57 0.73 6.82 -8.19
C GLU A 57 0.36 7.68 -9.41
N TYR A 58 1.35 8.22 -10.14
CA TYR A 58 1.07 9.05 -11.31
C TYR A 58 0.36 8.25 -12.41
N GLN A 59 -0.84 8.72 -12.81
CA GLN A 59 -1.74 7.96 -13.69
C GLN A 59 -1.42 8.11 -15.19
N GLN A 60 -0.72 9.17 -15.57
CA GLN A 60 -0.40 9.48 -16.99
C GLN A 60 1.06 9.17 -17.33
N VAL A 61 1.66 8.17 -16.67
CA VAL A 61 3.08 7.83 -16.84
C VAL A 61 3.44 7.46 -18.28
N PHE A 62 2.60 6.70 -18.96
CA PHE A 62 2.85 6.26 -20.34
C PHE A 62 2.67 7.40 -21.34
N ASP A 63 1.70 8.28 -21.10
CA ASP A 63 1.52 9.51 -21.91
C ASP A 63 2.77 10.39 -21.83
N LEU A 64 3.27 10.62 -20.61
CA LEU A 64 4.44 11.47 -20.38
C LEU A 64 5.71 10.82 -20.95
N PHE A 65 5.90 9.51 -20.70
CA PHE A 65 6.99 8.74 -21.29
C PHE A 65 7.04 8.88 -22.82
N LEU A 66 5.91 8.65 -23.51
CA LEU A 66 5.89 8.74 -24.98
C LEU A 66 6.12 10.16 -25.49
N LYS A 67 5.58 11.17 -24.81
CA LYS A 67 5.82 12.59 -25.17
C LYS A 67 7.29 12.98 -25.02
N GLU A 68 7.95 12.57 -23.94
CA GLU A 68 9.35 12.89 -23.67
C GLU A 68 10.29 12.19 -24.65
N GLU A 69 10.01 10.93 -25.01
CA GLU A 69 10.88 10.14 -25.86
C GLU A 69 10.70 10.40 -27.35
N PHE A 70 9.48 10.66 -27.79
CA PHE A 70 9.16 10.73 -29.23
C PHE A 70 8.54 12.06 -29.64
N GLY A 71 8.42 13.02 -28.73
CA GLY A 71 7.85 14.34 -29.00
C GLY A 71 6.32 14.35 -29.17
N GLY A 72 5.65 13.22 -28.98
CA GLY A 72 4.20 13.09 -29.13
C GLY A 72 3.68 11.73 -28.68
N ILE A 73 2.35 11.57 -28.70
CA ILE A 73 1.69 10.33 -28.32
C ILE A 73 1.35 9.50 -29.56
N ASP A 74 1.96 8.32 -29.67
CA ASP A 74 1.46 7.27 -30.53
C ASP A 74 0.39 6.47 -29.78
N TYR A 75 -0.87 6.62 -30.18
CA TYR A 75 -1.99 5.96 -29.50
C TYR A 75 -2.00 4.42 -29.64
N LYS A 76 -1.35 3.87 -30.68
CA LYS A 76 -1.18 2.42 -30.81
C LYS A 76 -0.27 1.90 -29.70
N LEU A 77 0.86 2.57 -29.43
CA LEU A 77 1.77 2.23 -28.35
C LEU A 77 1.11 2.45 -27.00
N LEU A 78 0.54 3.64 -26.78
CA LEU A 78 -0.10 4.01 -25.52
C LEU A 78 -1.19 3.00 -25.11
N THR A 79 -2.13 2.72 -26.02
CA THR A 79 -3.26 1.84 -25.69
C THR A 79 -2.83 0.39 -25.47
N SER A 80 -1.84 -0.09 -26.23
CA SER A 80 -1.26 -1.43 -26.02
C SER A 80 -0.62 -1.54 -24.63
N GLY A 81 0.17 -0.54 -24.22
CA GLY A 81 0.75 -0.48 -22.88
C GLY A 81 -0.30 -0.41 -21.78
N ILE A 82 -1.31 0.48 -21.90
CA ILE A 82 -2.38 0.63 -20.90
C ILE A 82 -3.16 -0.69 -20.73
N VAL A 83 -3.52 -1.35 -21.83
CA VAL A 83 -4.30 -2.61 -21.77
C VAL A 83 -3.48 -3.71 -21.11
N ALA A 84 -2.22 -3.86 -21.48
CA ALA A 84 -1.33 -4.85 -20.88
C ALA A 84 -1.08 -4.56 -19.38
N TYR A 85 -0.81 -3.30 -19.04
CA TYR A 85 -0.67 -2.84 -17.64
C TYR A 85 -1.89 -3.24 -16.79
N ARG A 86 -3.09 -2.91 -17.25
CA ARG A 86 -4.34 -3.17 -16.50
C ARG A 86 -4.54 -4.66 -16.26
N ARG A 87 -4.33 -5.50 -17.27
CA ARG A 87 -4.45 -6.96 -17.15
C ARG A 87 -3.48 -7.53 -16.12
N ALA A 88 -2.21 -7.12 -16.19
CA ALA A 88 -1.20 -7.58 -15.25
C ALA A 88 -1.48 -7.05 -13.83
N ARG A 89 -1.80 -5.75 -13.68
CA ARG A 89 -2.19 -5.17 -12.40
C ARG A 89 -3.30 -5.98 -11.73
N ASP A 90 -4.38 -6.27 -12.47
CA ASP A 90 -5.53 -6.99 -11.93
C ASP A 90 -5.21 -8.44 -11.56
N SER A 91 -4.22 -9.06 -12.24
CA SER A 91 -3.76 -10.41 -11.94
C SER A 91 -2.78 -10.50 -10.78
N TYR A 92 -1.96 -9.48 -10.58
CA TYR A 92 -0.89 -9.45 -9.59
C TYR A 92 -1.26 -8.71 -8.30
N LEU A 93 -2.40 -8.02 -8.25
CA LEU A 93 -2.90 -7.44 -7.01
C LEU A 93 -3.48 -8.55 -6.14
N VAL A 94 -2.66 -9.03 -5.21
CA VAL A 94 -3.00 -10.13 -4.29
C VAL A 94 -2.62 -9.74 -2.87
N LEU A 95 -3.33 -10.32 -1.91
CA LEU A 95 -2.98 -10.18 -0.49
C LEU A 95 -1.69 -10.92 -0.17
N TYR A 96 -0.96 -10.42 0.83
CA TYR A 96 0.06 -11.24 1.47
C TYR A 96 -0.55 -12.49 2.11
N PRO A 97 0.25 -13.56 2.27
CA PRO A 97 -0.20 -14.74 3.00
C PRO A 97 -0.83 -14.36 4.35
N HIS A 98 -1.82 -15.12 4.77
CA HIS A 98 -2.52 -15.03 6.05
C HIS A 98 -3.27 -13.72 6.34
N VAL A 99 -3.27 -12.70 5.47
CA VAL A 99 -3.99 -11.43 5.70
C VAL A 99 -5.47 -11.69 6.01
N ASN A 100 -6.18 -12.42 5.16
CA ASN A 100 -7.60 -12.71 5.39
C ASN A 100 -7.85 -13.42 6.73
N LEU A 101 -7.02 -14.41 7.07
CA LEU A 101 -7.10 -15.14 8.33
C LEU A 101 -6.91 -14.18 9.50
N THR A 102 -5.88 -13.36 9.46
CA THR A 102 -5.55 -12.39 10.51
C THR A 102 -6.66 -11.37 10.72
N LEU A 103 -7.20 -10.79 9.63
CA LEU A 103 -8.31 -9.84 9.74
C LEU A 103 -9.55 -10.48 10.37
N MET A 104 -9.88 -11.72 10.00
CA MET A 104 -10.98 -12.46 10.60
C MET A 104 -10.75 -12.74 12.09
N GLU A 105 -9.54 -13.12 12.50
CA GLU A 105 -9.20 -13.36 13.90
C GLU A 105 -9.26 -12.08 14.75
N ILE A 106 -8.84 -10.94 14.19
CA ILE A 106 -8.95 -9.63 14.85
C ILE A 106 -10.44 -9.24 15.05
N LEU A 107 -11.26 -9.40 14.01
CA LEU A 107 -12.68 -9.10 14.07
C LEU A 107 -13.43 -10.00 15.05
N LYS A 108 -13.12 -11.30 15.13
CA LYS A 108 -13.68 -12.23 16.12
C LYS A 108 -13.38 -11.82 17.56
N ARG A 109 -12.26 -11.15 17.81
CA ARG A 109 -11.90 -10.58 19.11
C ARG A 109 -12.63 -9.27 19.41
N GLY A 110 -13.49 -8.80 18.51
CA GLY A 110 -14.28 -7.56 18.66
C GLY A 110 -13.47 -6.28 18.46
N LEU A 111 -12.26 -6.38 17.86
CA LEU A 111 -11.46 -5.21 17.55
C LEU A 111 -11.94 -4.55 16.26
N LYS A 112 -11.78 -3.23 16.20
CA LYS A 112 -12.08 -2.43 15.00
C LYS A 112 -10.89 -2.43 14.05
N LEU A 113 -11.17 -2.32 12.75
CA LEU A 113 -10.17 -2.26 11.70
C LEU A 113 -10.26 -0.92 10.94
N ALA A 114 -9.13 -0.29 10.71
CA ALA A 114 -9.01 0.87 9.84
C ALA A 114 -7.85 0.72 8.86
N VAL A 115 -7.94 1.45 7.75
CA VAL A 115 -6.82 1.68 6.83
C VAL A 115 -6.40 3.14 6.88
N VAL A 116 -5.08 3.39 6.92
CA VAL A 116 -4.47 4.72 6.72
C VAL A 116 -3.45 4.61 5.61
N SER A 117 -3.76 5.12 4.42
CA SER A 117 -2.94 5.01 3.22
C SER A 117 -2.58 6.38 2.63
N ASP A 118 -1.36 6.51 2.12
CA ASP A 118 -0.90 7.70 1.38
C ASP A 118 -1.37 7.71 -0.09
N ALA A 119 -2.02 6.65 -0.54
CA ALA A 119 -2.58 6.53 -1.88
C ALA A 119 -3.76 7.51 -2.08
N PRO A 120 -4.01 7.96 -3.31
CA PRO A 120 -5.24 8.66 -3.65
C PRO A 120 -6.47 7.81 -3.27
N ARG A 121 -7.52 8.47 -2.76
CA ARG A 121 -8.74 7.80 -2.25
C ARG A 121 -9.32 6.79 -3.23
N LEU A 122 -9.45 7.17 -4.49
CA LEU A 122 -9.97 6.26 -5.52
C LEU A 122 -9.11 5.01 -5.65
N GLN A 123 -7.78 5.15 -5.61
CA GLN A 123 -6.85 4.03 -5.77
C GLN A 123 -6.89 3.10 -4.55
N ALA A 124 -6.95 3.66 -3.34
CA ALA A 124 -7.09 2.87 -2.12
C ALA A 124 -8.38 2.03 -2.13
N TRP A 125 -9.52 2.65 -2.45
CA TRP A 125 -10.80 1.95 -2.52
C TRP A 125 -10.86 0.92 -3.65
N MET A 126 -10.26 1.20 -4.82
CA MET A 126 -10.18 0.22 -5.91
C MET A 126 -9.40 -1.03 -5.49
N ARG A 127 -8.28 -0.87 -4.76
CA ARG A 127 -7.52 -2.01 -4.22
C ARG A 127 -8.34 -2.81 -3.22
N LEU A 128 -8.95 -2.14 -2.25
CA LEU A 128 -9.81 -2.81 -1.25
C LEU A 128 -10.96 -3.57 -1.90
N ALA A 129 -11.64 -2.97 -2.90
CA ALA A 129 -12.73 -3.62 -3.61
C ALA A 129 -12.25 -4.84 -4.42
N GLN A 130 -11.14 -4.72 -5.14
CA GLN A 130 -10.56 -5.83 -5.90
C GLN A 130 -10.09 -6.98 -5.02
N LEU A 131 -9.55 -6.66 -3.82
CA LEU A 131 -9.13 -7.64 -2.82
C LEU A 131 -10.30 -8.16 -1.96
N GLN A 132 -11.53 -7.68 -2.19
CA GLN A 132 -12.75 -8.02 -1.44
C GLN A 132 -12.67 -7.66 0.06
N LEU A 133 -11.91 -6.61 0.39
CA LEU A 133 -11.73 -6.10 1.75
C LEU A 133 -12.59 -4.87 2.07
N GLN A 134 -13.36 -4.34 1.13
CA GLN A 134 -14.10 -3.07 1.25
C GLN A 134 -15.16 -3.05 2.37
N HIS A 135 -15.52 -4.22 2.90
CA HIS A 135 -16.50 -4.34 4.00
C HIS A 135 -15.86 -4.61 5.37
N LEU A 136 -14.53 -4.78 5.43
CA LEU A 136 -13.84 -5.11 6.67
C LEU A 136 -13.26 -3.88 7.37
N PHE A 137 -13.03 -2.81 6.63
CA PHE A 137 -12.41 -1.58 7.13
C PHE A 137 -13.42 -0.44 7.17
N ASP A 138 -13.63 0.08 8.37
CA ASP A 138 -14.38 1.31 8.62
C ASP A 138 -13.78 1.98 9.86
N PRO A 139 -12.95 3.03 9.67
CA PRO A 139 -12.76 3.86 8.46
C PRO A 139 -11.63 3.42 7.52
N VAL A 140 -11.64 4.04 6.32
CA VAL A 140 -10.50 4.10 5.39
C VAL A 140 -10.12 5.57 5.23
N VAL A 141 -8.91 5.92 5.66
CA VAL A 141 -8.35 7.28 5.56
C VAL A 141 -7.30 7.29 4.46
N ALA A 142 -7.56 8.00 3.38
CA ALA A 142 -6.68 8.18 2.23
C ALA A 142 -6.11 9.61 2.20
N PHE A 143 -5.22 9.90 1.25
CA PHE A 143 -4.56 11.20 1.16
C PHE A 143 -5.53 12.39 1.18
N GLU A 144 -6.62 12.36 0.41
CA GLU A 144 -7.57 13.48 0.30
C GLU A 144 -8.39 13.73 1.56
N ASP A 145 -8.42 12.77 2.51
CA ASP A 145 -9.19 12.92 3.75
C ASP A 145 -8.54 13.94 4.70
N THR A 146 -7.23 14.13 4.59
CA THR A 146 -6.46 15.06 5.44
C THR A 146 -5.63 16.06 4.64
N GLY A 147 -5.34 15.78 3.36
CA GLY A 147 -4.42 16.52 2.53
C GLY A 147 -2.94 16.35 2.94
N GLU A 148 -2.66 15.48 3.91
CA GLU A 148 -1.32 15.21 4.40
C GLU A 148 -1.01 13.71 4.34
N ARG A 149 0.27 13.39 4.12
CA ARG A 149 0.78 12.02 4.12
C ARG A 149 1.45 11.68 5.44
N LYS A 150 1.52 10.40 5.75
CA LYS A 150 2.39 9.88 6.79
C LYS A 150 3.84 10.32 6.52
N PRO A 151 4.65 10.74 7.49
CA PRO A 151 4.46 10.62 8.94
C PRO A 151 3.75 11.82 9.61
N SER A 152 2.93 12.59 8.91
CA SER A 152 2.08 13.59 9.57
C SER A 152 1.15 12.89 10.57
N PRO A 153 0.88 13.48 11.73
CA PRO A 153 -0.07 12.93 12.70
C PRO A 153 -1.53 12.92 12.20
N LYS A 154 -1.90 13.84 11.29
CA LYS A 154 -3.30 14.05 10.87
C LYS A 154 -4.01 12.80 10.33
N PRO A 155 -3.41 11.96 9.45
CA PRO A 155 -4.07 10.75 9.01
C PRO A 155 -4.40 9.77 10.15
N PHE A 156 -3.49 9.65 11.12
CA PHE A 156 -3.69 8.79 12.29
C PHE A 156 -4.73 9.37 13.24
N GLU A 157 -4.68 10.68 13.53
CA GLU A 157 -5.69 11.38 14.35
C GLU A 157 -7.08 11.22 13.76
N ARG A 158 -7.22 11.35 12.43
CA ARG A 158 -8.46 11.15 11.73
C ARG A 158 -9.00 9.72 11.87
N ALA A 159 -8.12 8.73 11.75
CA ALA A 159 -8.50 7.33 11.96
C ALA A 159 -8.94 7.05 13.40
N LEU A 160 -8.21 7.54 14.39
CA LEU A 160 -8.58 7.41 15.82
C LEU A 160 -9.92 8.06 16.13
N GLU A 161 -10.17 9.26 15.60
CA GLU A 161 -11.46 9.97 15.74
C GLU A 161 -12.61 9.12 15.21
N LEU A 162 -12.49 8.61 13.98
CA LEU A 162 -13.53 7.80 13.34
C LEU A 162 -13.73 6.45 14.03
N LEU A 163 -12.66 5.82 14.50
CA LEU A 163 -12.72 4.60 15.29
C LEU A 163 -13.30 4.82 16.69
N ALA A 164 -13.32 6.05 17.20
CA ALA A 164 -13.66 6.41 18.57
C ALA A 164 -12.86 5.59 19.61
N VAL A 165 -11.52 5.57 19.44
CA VAL A 165 -10.56 4.92 20.36
C VAL A 165 -9.37 5.83 20.64
N GLY A 166 -8.69 5.59 21.77
CA GLY A 166 -7.48 6.32 22.11
C GLY A 166 -6.22 5.73 21.46
N PRO A 167 -5.13 6.54 21.35
CA PRO A 167 -3.87 6.06 20.79
C PRO A 167 -3.31 4.80 21.48
N THR A 168 -3.36 4.76 22.81
CA THR A 168 -2.83 3.62 23.60
C THR A 168 -3.68 2.35 23.49
N GLU A 169 -4.88 2.44 22.91
CA GLU A 169 -5.80 1.34 22.63
C GLU A 169 -5.65 0.82 21.18
N THR A 170 -4.66 1.33 20.45
CA THR A 170 -4.52 1.09 19.01
C THR A 170 -3.11 0.58 18.66
N ILE A 171 -3.03 -0.29 17.67
CA ILE A 171 -1.78 -0.71 17.02
C ILE A 171 -1.80 -0.23 15.56
N MET A 172 -0.71 0.38 15.10
CA MET A 172 -0.45 0.65 13.67
C MET A 172 0.44 -0.43 13.11
N VAL A 173 0.04 -0.99 11.98
CA VAL A 173 0.83 -1.97 11.21
C VAL A 173 1.18 -1.38 9.86
N GLY A 174 2.47 -1.34 9.51
CA GLY A 174 2.94 -0.81 8.23
C GLY A 174 4.35 -1.26 7.89
N ASP A 175 4.72 -1.14 6.60
CA ASP A 175 6.01 -1.57 6.04
C ASP A 175 7.06 -0.46 5.95
N TRP A 176 6.68 0.79 6.20
CA TRP A 176 7.57 1.94 6.04
C TRP A 176 7.90 2.61 7.38
N PRO A 177 9.10 2.36 7.97
CA PRO A 177 9.44 2.85 9.30
C PRO A 177 9.23 4.36 9.50
N GLU A 178 9.73 5.19 8.58
CA GLU A 178 9.64 6.65 8.71
C GLU A 178 8.20 7.16 8.65
N ARG A 179 7.34 6.49 7.89
CA ARG A 179 5.95 6.90 7.69
C ARG A 179 5.03 6.31 8.73
N ASP A 180 5.05 4.99 8.86
CA ASP A 180 4.08 4.24 9.67
C ASP A 180 4.49 4.21 11.13
N VAL A 181 5.74 3.79 11.40
CA VAL A 181 6.22 3.62 12.78
C VAL A 181 6.43 4.99 13.45
N VAL A 182 7.26 5.85 12.83
CA VAL A 182 7.56 7.17 13.39
C VAL A 182 6.30 8.04 13.47
N GLY A 183 5.43 8.00 12.47
CA GLY A 183 4.20 8.78 12.44
C GLY A 183 3.23 8.39 13.55
N ALA A 184 2.97 7.10 13.74
CA ALA A 184 2.06 6.59 14.76
C ALA A 184 2.63 6.74 16.19
N ALA A 185 3.92 6.46 16.36
CA ALA A 185 4.60 6.57 17.67
C ALA A 185 4.53 7.97 18.27
N LYS A 186 4.56 9.03 17.45
CA LYS A 186 4.42 10.43 17.90
C LYS A 186 3.12 10.69 18.66
N LEU A 187 2.07 9.90 18.36
CA LEU A 187 0.78 10.00 19.03
C LEU A 187 0.62 9.01 20.20
N GLY A 188 1.61 8.17 20.45
CA GLY A 188 1.55 7.11 21.46
C GLY A 188 0.75 5.87 21.00
N ILE A 189 0.54 5.70 19.70
CA ILE A 189 0.02 4.48 19.10
C ILE A 189 1.15 3.43 19.14
N ARG A 190 0.82 2.20 19.54
CA ARG A 190 1.76 1.09 19.42
C ARG A 190 2.02 0.75 17.97
N THR A 191 3.21 0.28 17.66
CA THR A 191 3.65 0.07 16.28
C THR A 191 4.10 -1.36 16.04
N ALA A 192 3.71 -1.90 14.90
CA ALA A 192 4.16 -3.20 14.41
C ALA A 192 4.66 -3.04 12.97
N PHE A 193 5.92 -3.34 12.76
CA PHE A 193 6.55 -3.24 11.44
C PHE A 193 6.29 -4.52 10.64
N ALA A 194 5.69 -4.36 9.45
CA ALA A 194 5.42 -5.43 8.51
C ALA A 194 6.70 -5.81 7.73
N ARG A 195 7.61 -6.54 8.38
CA ARG A 195 8.91 -6.94 7.79
C ARG A 195 8.75 -7.75 6.51
N TYR A 196 7.67 -8.54 6.40
CA TYR A 196 7.34 -9.30 5.19
C TYR A 196 7.05 -8.43 3.96
N GLY A 197 6.70 -7.16 4.18
CA GLY A 197 6.42 -6.16 3.13
C GLY A 197 7.55 -5.16 2.90
N ASP A 198 8.63 -5.23 3.68
CA ASP A 198 9.76 -4.31 3.59
C ASP A 198 10.42 -4.35 2.21
N THR A 199 10.41 -3.22 1.53
CA THR A 199 11.07 -3.03 0.23
C THR A 199 12.35 -2.20 0.30
N PHE A 200 12.75 -1.76 1.52
CA PHE A 200 13.88 -0.86 1.75
C PHE A 200 15.11 -1.57 2.34
N GLY A 201 14.95 -2.82 2.80
CA GLY A 201 16.02 -3.55 3.50
C GLY A 201 16.28 -3.00 4.89
N THR A 202 15.21 -2.68 5.61
CA THR A 202 15.26 -2.07 6.94
C THR A 202 15.95 -2.97 7.96
N GLU A 203 17.09 -2.55 8.50
CA GLU A 203 17.78 -3.27 9.58
C GLU A 203 17.07 -3.06 10.92
N HIS A 204 16.75 -1.81 11.26
CA HIS A 204 16.09 -1.41 12.49
C HIS A 204 14.83 -0.61 12.20
N SER A 205 13.66 -1.18 12.47
CA SER A 205 12.38 -0.52 12.21
C SER A 205 12.02 0.56 13.23
N GLY A 206 12.51 0.43 14.46
CA GLY A 206 12.11 1.27 15.59
C GLY A 206 10.69 1.02 16.09
N ALA A 207 10.01 -0.01 15.57
CA ALA A 207 8.68 -0.40 16.03
C ALA A 207 8.72 -1.16 17.35
N ASP A 208 7.59 -1.21 18.06
CA ASP A 208 7.44 -2.03 19.27
C ASP A 208 7.52 -3.52 18.95
N TYR A 209 7.09 -3.91 17.74
CA TYR A 209 7.06 -5.29 17.24
C TYR A 209 7.50 -5.34 15.78
N ASP A 210 8.30 -6.36 15.42
CA ASP A 210 8.60 -6.72 14.04
C ASP A 210 7.85 -8.00 13.68
N LEU A 211 7.06 -7.97 12.61
CA LEU A 211 6.25 -9.10 12.14
C LEU A 211 6.87 -9.69 10.87
N ASN A 212 7.29 -10.95 10.91
CA ASN A 212 7.72 -11.70 9.72
C ASN A 212 6.53 -12.26 8.92
N ASP A 213 5.39 -12.38 9.57
CA ASP A 213 4.10 -12.72 8.99
C ASP A 213 3.02 -11.88 9.67
N VAL A 214 2.02 -11.42 8.91
CA VAL A 214 0.93 -10.60 9.47
C VAL A 214 0.18 -11.34 10.58
N HIS A 215 0.12 -12.66 10.56
CA HIS A 215 -0.60 -13.47 11.55
C HIS A 215 0.05 -13.43 12.95
N GLU A 216 1.34 -13.12 13.06
CA GLU A 216 2.01 -12.88 14.35
C GLU A 216 1.38 -11.73 15.14
N LEU A 217 0.67 -10.82 14.45
CA LEU A 217 -0.07 -9.74 15.10
C LEU A 217 -1.15 -10.26 16.07
N VAL A 218 -1.75 -11.40 15.79
CA VAL A 218 -2.78 -12.01 16.66
C VAL A 218 -2.20 -12.34 18.02
N GLU A 219 -1.00 -12.96 18.07
CA GLU A 219 -0.30 -13.26 19.32
C GLU A 219 0.11 -12.00 20.08
N VAL A 220 0.50 -10.95 19.35
CA VAL A 220 0.82 -9.65 19.97
C VAL A 220 -0.42 -9.07 20.65
N ILE A 221 -1.56 -9.08 19.98
CA ILE A 221 -2.83 -8.59 20.52
C ILE A 221 -3.25 -9.40 21.75
N ASP A 222 -3.20 -10.73 21.68
CA ASP A 222 -3.59 -11.62 22.77
C ASP A 222 -2.73 -11.35 24.02
N ARG A 223 -1.41 -11.24 23.86
CA ARG A 223 -0.48 -10.85 24.94
C ARG A 223 -0.80 -9.49 25.56
N LEU A 224 -1.11 -8.48 24.75
CA LEU A 224 -1.42 -7.13 25.22
C LEU A 224 -2.79 -7.04 25.91
N ASN A 225 -3.70 -7.94 25.58
CA ASN A 225 -5.04 -7.99 26.15
C ASN A 225 -5.17 -8.98 27.32
N GLY A 226 -4.09 -9.71 27.66
CA GLY A 226 -4.09 -10.68 28.75
C GLY A 226 -4.91 -11.93 28.45
N SER A 227 -5.02 -12.30 27.18
CA SER A 227 -5.65 -13.55 26.72
C SER A 227 -4.53 -14.57 26.51
N ASP A 228 -4.20 -15.36 27.56
CA ASP A 228 -3.32 -16.53 27.46
C ASP A 228 -4.07 -17.75 26.92
#